data_6e2d719f3f1a86082bee3feb0a6a1947
#
_entry.id   6e2d719f3f1a86082bee3feb0a6a1947
#
_cell.length_a   1.000
_cell.length_b   1.000
_cell.length_c   1.000
_cell.angle_alpha   90.00
_cell.angle_beta   90.00
_cell.angle_gamma   90.00
#
_symmetry.space_group_name_H-M   'P 1'
#
loop_
_entity.id
_entity.type
_entity.pdbx_description
1 polymer ?
#
loop_
_entity_poly.entity_id
_entity_poly.type
_entity_poly.pdbx_seq_one_letter_code
_entity_poly.pdbx_strand_id
1 'polypeptide(L)'
;MHFRSAETAGRSRRGIVPSESMSRAKPKPAAPKPEALRGDHSKVVIVDGSNVAFSSEGERGVLKNIVTIRDRLVAEGFEPIVVVDAALRHKIDDEVGYERLVDEGVIKQAPAGTDADYFILSFADELNASVVSNDRFKDRIKQYPALRKRLIKYMIVQGEVVFEKRTGRRE
;
A
#
# COMPACT_ATOMS: atom_id res chain seq x y z
N MET A 1 71.55 41.62 -34.70
CA MET A 1 71.13 42.83 -33.97
C MET A 1 69.72 42.66 -33.52
N HIS A 2 69.62 42.61 -32.22
CA HIS A 2 68.57 43.23 -31.38
C HIS A 2 67.17 42.73 -31.56
N PHE A 3 66.57 42.24 -30.61
CA PHE A 3 66.19 42.39 -29.21
C PHE A 3 64.70 42.13 -29.00
N ARG A 4 64.39 41.24 -28.04
CA ARG A 4 63.42 41.37 -26.99
C ARG A 4 61.93 41.56 -27.38
N SER A 5 60.99 41.08 -26.69
CA SER A 5 60.77 40.62 -25.33
C SER A 5 59.44 39.85 -25.29
N ALA A 6 59.39 38.86 -24.59
CA ALA A 6 58.53 38.39 -23.54
C ALA A 6 57.37 39.33 -23.12
N GLU A 7 56.21 38.74 -22.90
CA GLU A 7 55.43 38.82 -21.68
C GLU A 7 54.09 38.19 -21.95
N THR A 8 53.83 37.13 -21.35
CA THR A 8 53.21 36.78 -20.09
C THR A 8 51.70 36.98 -20.03
N ALA A 9 51.10 35.90 -19.75
CA ALA A 9 50.05 35.72 -18.74
C ALA A 9 48.62 36.13 -19.08
N GLY A 10 47.79 35.19 -19.02
CA GLY A 10 46.33 35.35 -18.97
C GLY A 10 45.61 34.03 -18.85
N ARG A 11 45.98 33.22 -17.87
CA ARG A 11 45.16 32.07 -17.48
C ARG A 11 43.89 32.58 -16.83
N SER A 12 42.79 32.55 -17.55
CA SER A 12 41.46 32.58 -16.92
C SER A 12 40.87 31.20 -16.98
N ARG A 13 41.07 30.47 -15.91
CA ARG A 13 40.32 29.25 -15.60
C ARG A 13 38.93 29.68 -15.22
N ARG A 14 37.99 29.64 -16.13
CA ARG A 14 36.57 29.65 -15.78
C ARG A 14 36.22 28.25 -15.36
N GLY A 15 36.06 28.08 -14.04
CA GLY A 15 35.51 26.89 -13.43
C GLY A 15 34.12 26.61 -13.98
N ILE A 16 33.99 25.46 -14.58
CA ILE A 16 32.70 24.87 -14.88
C ILE A 16 32.13 24.43 -13.54
N VAL A 17 31.13 25.14 -13.04
CA VAL A 17 30.29 24.70 -11.93
C VAL A 17 29.29 23.69 -12.52
N PRO A 18 29.34 22.43 -12.14
CA PRO A 18 28.25 21.51 -12.49
C PRO A 18 27.01 21.96 -11.74
N SER A 19 25.99 22.38 -12.45
CA SER A 19 24.67 22.57 -11.86
C SER A 19 24.08 21.21 -11.58
N GLU A 20 24.32 20.71 -10.37
CA GLU A 20 23.53 19.63 -9.82
C GLU A 20 22.11 20.14 -9.55
N SER A 21 21.27 19.99 -10.54
CA SER A 21 19.84 19.98 -10.28
C SER A 21 19.49 18.63 -9.63
N MET A 22 19.78 18.52 -8.36
CA MET A 22 19.19 17.48 -7.53
C MET A 22 17.69 17.72 -7.46
N SER A 23 16.97 17.05 -8.36
CA SER A 23 15.55 16.85 -8.21
C SER A 23 15.33 16.11 -6.88
N ARG A 24 14.98 16.87 -5.84
CA ARG A 24 14.54 16.31 -4.58
C ARG A 24 13.26 15.54 -4.86
N ALA A 25 13.39 14.23 -5.02
CA ALA A 25 12.25 13.34 -4.97
C ALA A 25 11.49 13.61 -3.68
N LYS A 26 10.20 13.95 -3.78
CA LYS A 26 9.34 14.09 -2.61
C LYS A 26 9.42 12.81 -1.81
N PRO A 27 9.63 12.85 -0.47
CA PRO A 27 9.64 11.65 0.34
C PRO A 27 8.30 10.93 0.15
N LYS A 28 8.35 9.66 -0.22
CA LYS A 28 7.16 8.80 -0.24
C LYS A 28 6.50 8.84 1.14
N PRO A 29 5.17 8.93 1.21
CA PRO A 29 4.48 8.82 2.48
C PRO A 29 4.87 7.50 3.14
N ALA A 30 5.42 7.59 4.33
CA ALA A 30 5.72 6.43 5.15
C ALA A 30 4.41 5.70 5.45
N ALA A 31 4.44 4.36 5.46
CA ALA A 31 3.33 3.58 5.98
C ALA A 31 2.93 4.11 7.37
N PRO A 32 1.63 4.22 7.71
CA PRO A 32 1.21 4.73 9.00
C PRO A 32 1.86 3.90 10.10
N LYS A 33 2.52 4.60 11.03
CA LYS A 33 3.10 3.92 12.20
C LYS A 33 1.97 3.38 13.06
N PRO A 34 2.09 2.18 13.62
CA PRO A 34 1.06 1.55 14.46
C PRO A 34 0.58 2.42 15.63
N GLU A 35 1.45 3.29 16.16
CA GLU A 35 1.09 4.21 17.25
C GLU A 35 -0.04 5.19 16.92
N ALA A 36 -0.26 5.50 15.64
CA ALA A 36 -1.35 6.38 15.22
C ALA A 36 -2.75 5.72 15.31
N LEU A 37 -2.80 4.42 15.58
CA LEU A 37 -4.02 3.60 15.60
C LEU A 37 -4.40 3.14 17.02
N ARG A 38 -4.06 3.90 18.05
CA ARG A 38 -4.47 3.61 19.43
C ARG A 38 -5.98 3.79 19.59
N GLY A 39 -6.73 2.69 19.47
CA GLY A 39 -8.18 2.61 19.59
C GLY A 39 -8.63 1.21 19.99
N ASP A 40 -9.92 0.97 19.97
CA ASP A 40 -10.48 -0.37 20.12
C ASP A 40 -10.17 -1.20 18.86
N HIS A 41 -9.04 -1.89 18.87
CA HIS A 41 -8.55 -2.69 17.73
C HIS A 41 -9.45 -3.90 17.41
N SER A 42 -10.43 -4.21 18.25
CA SER A 42 -11.40 -5.28 18.00
C SER A 42 -12.25 -5.00 16.76
N LYS A 43 -12.39 -3.71 16.37
CA LYS A 43 -13.13 -3.27 15.18
C LYS A 43 -12.26 -3.07 13.94
N VAL A 44 -10.95 -3.04 14.10
CA VAL A 44 -10.03 -2.85 12.96
C VAL A 44 -9.96 -4.11 12.11
N VAL A 45 -10.08 -3.93 10.81
CA VAL A 45 -9.97 -4.99 9.80
C VAL A 45 -9.00 -4.55 8.72
N ILE A 46 -7.96 -5.33 8.50
CA ILE A 46 -7.04 -5.12 7.39
C ILE A 46 -7.64 -5.73 6.12
N VAL A 47 -7.73 -4.97 5.06
CA VAL A 47 -8.22 -5.43 3.76
C VAL A 47 -7.03 -5.56 2.81
N ASP A 48 -6.81 -6.74 2.28
CA ASP A 48 -5.87 -6.99 1.18
C ASP A 48 -6.46 -6.43 -0.11
N GLY A 49 -6.21 -5.15 -0.36
CA GLY A 49 -6.82 -4.42 -1.46
C GLY A 49 -6.37 -4.92 -2.83
N SER A 50 -5.15 -5.43 -2.96
CA SER A 50 -4.67 -6.01 -4.22
C SER A 50 -5.42 -7.30 -4.54
N ASN A 51 -5.59 -8.19 -3.57
CA ASN A 51 -6.39 -9.41 -3.74
C ASN A 51 -7.85 -9.08 -4.07
N VAL A 52 -8.42 -8.07 -3.41
CA VAL A 52 -9.79 -7.61 -3.65
C VAL A 52 -9.95 -7.02 -5.04
N ALA A 53 -9.01 -6.19 -5.50
CA ALA A 53 -9.07 -5.58 -6.83
C ALA A 53 -9.15 -6.65 -7.94
N PHE A 54 -8.38 -7.73 -7.80
CA PHE A 54 -8.32 -8.82 -8.77
C PHE A 54 -9.31 -9.97 -8.50
N SER A 55 -10.31 -9.76 -7.64
CA SER A 55 -11.31 -10.79 -7.33
C SER A 55 -12.35 -11.00 -8.44
N SER A 56 -12.46 -10.11 -9.40
CA SER A 56 -13.29 -10.26 -10.59
C SER A 56 -12.48 -10.84 -11.74
N GLU A 57 -13.18 -11.44 -12.71
CA GLU A 57 -12.55 -11.90 -13.94
C GLU A 57 -11.97 -10.72 -14.73
N GLY A 58 -10.79 -10.90 -15.30
CA GLY A 58 -10.10 -9.90 -16.09
C GLY A 58 -8.63 -9.72 -15.72
N GLU A 59 -7.90 -8.98 -16.56
CA GLU A 59 -6.46 -8.74 -16.39
C GLU A 59 -6.16 -7.50 -15.55
N ARG A 60 -7.17 -6.64 -15.34
CA ARG A 60 -7.04 -5.41 -14.56
C ARG A 60 -7.77 -5.52 -13.23
N GLY A 61 -7.16 -4.95 -12.20
CA GLY A 61 -7.85 -4.78 -10.93
C GLY A 61 -9.03 -3.83 -11.05
N VAL A 62 -10.09 -4.08 -10.31
CA VAL A 62 -11.33 -3.29 -10.30
C VAL A 62 -11.40 -2.46 -9.02
N LEU A 63 -11.30 -1.13 -9.14
CA LEU A 63 -11.33 -0.21 -7.99
C LEU A 63 -12.64 -0.32 -7.22
N LYS A 64 -13.74 -0.49 -7.93
CA LYS A 64 -15.08 -0.65 -7.34
C LYS A 64 -15.13 -1.80 -6.33
N ASN A 65 -14.41 -2.90 -6.56
CA ASN A 65 -14.38 -4.02 -5.62
C ASN A 65 -13.82 -3.61 -4.26
N ILE A 66 -12.73 -2.82 -4.27
CA ILE A 66 -12.11 -2.29 -3.05
C ILE A 66 -13.11 -1.42 -2.28
N VAL A 67 -13.74 -0.48 -2.98
CA VAL A 67 -14.72 0.44 -2.39
C VAL A 67 -15.91 -0.33 -1.81
N THR A 68 -16.43 -1.31 -2.56
CA THR A 68 -17.59 -2.12 -2.14
C THR A 68 -17.30 -2.90 -0.86
N ILE A 69 -16.14 -3.57 -0.75
CA ILE A 69 -15.76 -4.30 0.48
C ILE A 69 -15.57 -3.34 1.64
N ARG A 70 -14.86 -2.22 1.41
CA ARG A 70 -14.65 -1.20 2.45
C ARG A 70 -15.97 -0.68 2.99
N ASP A 71 -16.87 -0.28 2.12
CA ASP A 71 -18.16 0.31 2.51
C ASP A 71 -19.04 -0.70 3.23
N ARG A 72 -19.00 -1.96 2.80
CA ARG A 72 -19.69 -3.05 3.51
C ARG A 72 -19.16 -3.25 4.92
N LEU A 73 -17.85 -3.25 5.14
CA LEU A 73 -17.24 -3.34 6.45
C LEU A 73 -17.62 -2.16 7.35
N VAL A 74 -17.60 -0.93 6.80
CA VAL A 74 -18.03 0.27 7.53
C VAL A 74 -19.49 0.18 7.94
N ALA A 75 -20.36 -0.28 7.05
CA ALA A 75 -21.78 -0.48 7.34
C ALA A 75 -22.03 -1.52 8.44
N GLU A 76 -21.13 -2.49 8.60
CA GLU A 76 -21.17 -3.48 9.70
C GLU A 76 -20.50 -2.98 10.99
N GLY A 77 -20.01 -1.73 11.03
CA GLY A 77 -19.41 -1.10 12.20
C GLY A 77 -17.93 -1.40 12.39
N PHE A 78 -17.24 -1.88 11.35
CA PHE A 78 -15.80 -2.09 11.35
C PHE A 78 -15.05 -0.85 10.88
N GLU A 79 -13.75 -0.81 11.19
CA GLU A 79 -12.78 0.21 10.76
C GLU A 79 -11.79 -0.42 9.77
N PRO A 80 -12.11 -0.46 8.46
CA PRO A 80 -11.26 -1.08 7.48
C PRO A 80 -10.02 -0.24 7.16
N ILE A 81 -8.86 -0.89 7.16
CA ILE A 81 -7.60 -0.34 6.64
C ILE A 81 -7.28 -1.11 5.37
N VAL A 82 -7.41 -0.45 4.23
CA VAL A 82 -7.11 -1.05 2.92
C VAL A 82 -5.62 -0.89 2.63
N VAL A 83 -4.93 -2.01 2.46
CA VAL A 83 -3.51 -2.05 2.11
C VAL A 83 -3.36 -2.64 0.71
N VAL A 84 -2.56 -2.03 -0.13
CA VAL A 84 -2.32 -2.47 -1.50
C VAL A 84 -0.82 -2.50 -1.82
N ASP A 85 -0.45 -3.33 -2.77
CA ASP A 85 0.87 -3.26 -3.40
C ASP A 85 1.01 -1.99 -4.24
N ALA A 86 2.18 -1.36 -4.21
CA ALA A 86 2.44 -0.13 -4.98
C ALA A 86 2.28 -0.31 -6.49
N ALA A 87 2.45 -1.54 -7.02
CA ALA A 87 2.28 -1.84 -8.43
C ALA A 87 0.81 -1.87 -8.87
N LEU A 88 -0.16 -1.95 -7.94
CA LEU A 88 -1.57 -1.96 -8.26
C LEU A 88 -1.99 -0.72 -9.06
N ARG A 89 -1.40 0.42 -8.77
CA ARG A 89 -1.60 1.69 -9.47
C ARG A 89 -1.61 1.54 -11.00
N HIS A 90 -0.69 0.74 -11.55
CA HIS A 90 -0.54 0.55 -13.00
C HIS A 90 -1.43 -0.55 -13.58
N LYS A 91 -2.18 -1.24 -12.72
CA LYS A 91 -3.00 -2.41 -13.09
C LYS A 91 -4.47 -2.24 -12.74
N ILE A 92 -4.84 -1.08 -12.20
CA ILE A 92 -6.22 -0.77 -11.82
C ILE A 92 -7.00 -0.19 -13.01
N ASP A 93 -8.29 -0.40 -13.06
CA ASP A 93 -9.18 0.10 -14.12
C ASP A 93 -9.41 1.62 -14.06
N ASP A 94 -9.52 2.18 -12.86
CA ASP A 94 -9.67 3.60 -12.60
C ASP A 94 -8.47 4.14 -11.81
N GLU A 95 -7.43 4.55 -12.55
CA GLU A 95 -6.19 5.09 -11.94
C GLU A 95 -6.45 6.42 -11.23
N VAL A 96 -7.30 7.29 -11.79
CA VAL A 96 -7.60 8.61 -11.21
C VAL A 96 -8.36 8.47 -9.89
N GLY A 97 -9.39 7.63 -9.87
CA GLY A 97 -10.13 7.31 -8.65
C GLY A 97 -9.24 6.66 -7.60
N TYR A 98 -8.35 5.77 -8.01
CA TYR A 98 -7.39 5.12 -7.13
C TYR A 98 -6.43 6.14 -6.47
N GLU A 99 -5.83 7.04 -7.25
CA GLU A 99 -4.92 8.07 -6.71
C GLU A 99 -5.62 8.98 -5.72
N ARG A 100 -6.85 9.39 -6.03
CA ARG A 100 -7.66 10.18 -5.10
C ARG A 100 -7.86 9.45 -3.76
N LEU A 101 -8.21 8.17 -3.77
CA LEU A 101 -8.40 7.39 -2.54
C LEU A 101 -7.09 7.18 -1.75
N VAL A 102 -5.95 7.15 -2.45
CA VAL A 102 -4.63 7.13 -1.80
C VAL A 102 -4.33 8.48 -1.14
N ASP A 103 -4.57 9.59 -1.84
CA ASP A 103 -4.34 10.94 -1.32
C ASP A 103 -5.25 11.26 -0.13
N GLU A 104 -6.50 10.81 -0.17
CA GLU A 104 -7.46 10.90 0.94
C GLU A 104 -7.11 9.96 2.12
N GLY A 105 -6.14 9.08 1.92
CA GLY A 105 -5.70 8.12 2.94
C GLY A 105 -6.64 6.93 3.15
N VAL A 106 -7.62 6.75 2.28
CA VAL A 106 -8.54 5.60 2.27
C VAL A 106 -7.81 4.31 1.89
N ILE A 107 -6.92 4.39 0.91
CA ILE A 107 -6.04 3.29 0.48
C ILE A 107 -4.62 3.59 0.96
N LYS A 108 -3.98 2.62 1.58
CA LYS A 108 -2.59 2.66 2.02
C LYS A 108 -1.73 1.82 1.08
N GLN A 109 -0.76 2.43 0.44
CA GLN A 109 0.20 1.70 -0.37
C GLN A 109 1.34 1.15 0.50
N ALA A 110 1.64 -0.13 0.35
CA ALA A 110 2.89 -0.67 0.86
C ALA A 110 4.06 0.03 0.15
N PRO A 111 5.17 0.31 0.85
CA PRO A 111 6.33 0.92 0.22
C PRO A 111 6.81 0.11 -0.99
N ALA A 112 7.21 0.80 -2.07
CA ALA A 112 7.72 0.11 -3.25
C ALA A 112 8.96 -0.72 -2.90
N GLY A 113 9.00 -1.94 -3.44
CA GLY A 113 10.07 -2.89 -3.15
C GLY A 113 9.90 -3.66 -1.84
N THR A 114 8.80 -3.43 -1.11
CA THR A 114 8.40 -4.26 0.02
C THR A 114 7.30 -5.23 -0.38
N ASP A 115 7.28 -6.35 0.31
CA ASP A 115 6.26 -7.36 0.16
C ASP A 115 4.98 -6.91 0.89
N ALA A 116 3.92 -6.66 0.13
CA ALA A 116 2.64 -6.22 0.66
C ALA A 116 2.05 -7.24 1.65
N ASP A 117 2.22 -8.55 1.40
CA ASP A 117 1.76 -9.61 2.29
C ASP A 117 2.40 -9.51 3.68
N TYR A 118 3.69 -9.18 3.73
CA TYR A 118 4.37 -8.95 4.99
C TYR A 118 3.75 -7.78 5.77
N PHE A 119 3.47 -6.68 5.07
CA PHE A 119 2.82 -5.52 5.67
C PHE A 119 1.43 -5.87 6.21
N ILE A 120 0.60 -6.52 5.39
CA ILE A 120 -0.76 -6.93 5.78
C ILE A 120 -0.73 -7.80 7.04
N LEU A 121 0.12 -8.82 7.06
CA LEU A 121 0.18 -9.75 8.18
C LEU A 121 0.79 -9.12 9.44
N SER A 122 1.86 -8.33 9.31
CA SER A 122 2.47 -7.67 10.46
C SER A 122 1.55 -6.61 11.08
N PHE A 123 0.86 -5.81 10.28
CA PHE A 123 -0.14 -4.87 10.76
C PHE A 123 -1.31 -5.56 11.47
N ALA A 124 -1.83 -6.63 10.86
CA ALA A 124 -2.93 -7.37 11.45
C ALA A 124 -2.54 -8.03 12.77
N ASP A 125 -1.31 -8.53 12.89
CA ASP A 125 -0.82 -9.12 14.13
C ASP A 125 -0.64 -8.07 15.22
N GLU A 126 0.02 -6.96 14.90
CA GLU A 126 0.28 -5.86 15.81
C GLU A 126 -0.99 -5.20 16.34
N LEU A 127 -2.00 -5.01 15.48
CA LEU A 127 -3.30 -4.44 15.83
C LEU A 127 -4.29 -5.48 16.36
N ASN A 128 -3.90 -6.74 16.47
CA ASN A 128 -4.82 -7.85 16.79
C ASN A 128 -6.05 -7.89 15.87
N ALA A 129 -5.90 -7.41 14.63
CA ALA A 129 -6.97 -7.25 13.66
C ALA A 129 -7.24 -8.54 12.87
N SER A 130 -8.41 -8.62 12.23
CA SER A 130 -8.73 -9.61 11.22
C SER A 130 -8.24 -9.15 9.84
N VAL A 131 -8.04 -10.10 8.92
CA VAL A 131 -7.62 -9.82 7.54
C VAL A 131 -8.68 -10.32 6.57
N VAL A 132 -9.15 -9.45 5.68
CA VAL A 132 -10.02 -9.81 4.56
C VAL A 132 -9.16 -10.06 3.34
N SER A 133 -9.04 -11.32 2.94
CA SER A 133 -8.34 -11.76 1.74
C SER A 133 -8.73 -13.19 1.38
N ASN A 134 -8.77 -13.49 0.08
CA ASN A 134 -8.89 -14.87 -0.40
C ASN A 134 -7.55 -15.58 -0.52
N ASP A 135 -6.44 -14.85 -0.35
CA ASP A 135 -5.13 -15.47 -0.20
C ASP A 135 -5.03 -16.24 1.14
N ARG A 136 -4.27 -17.32 1.13
CA ARG A 136 -3.98 -18.12 2.34
C ARG A 136 -2.64 -17.76 2.96
N PHE A 137 -1.86 -16.88 2.35
CA PHE A 137 -0.52 -16.46 2.78
C PHE A 137 0.39 -17.63 3.18
N LYS A 138 0.36 -18.73 2.39
CA LYS A 138 0.93 -20.03 2.76
C LYS A 138 2.37 -19.97 3.28
N ASP A 139 3.18 -19.12 2.66
CA ASP A 139 4.60 -19.03 2.98
C ASP A 139 4.89 -18.19 4.24
N ARG A 140 4.00 -17.27 4.57
CA ARG A 140 4.19 -16.31 5.66
C ARG A 140 3.30 -16.54 6.87
N ILE A 141 2.14 -17.13 6.70
CA ILE A 141 1.17 -17.34 7.78
C ILE A 141 1.72 -18.19 8.94
N LYS A 142 2.78 -18.96 8.68
CA LYS A 142 3.47 -19.75 9.70
C LYS A 142 4.14 -18.86 10.76
N GLN A 143 4.54 -17.64 10.38
CA GLN A 143 5.14 -16.65 11.28
C GLN A 143 4.08 -15.96 12.15
N TYR A 144 2.81 -16.03 11.73
CA TYR A 144 1.67 -15.38 12.37
C TYR A 144 0.55 -16.38 12.67
N PRO A 145 0.77 -17.38 13.54
CA PRO A 145 -0.18 -18.48 13.74
C PRO A 145 -1.56 -18.03 14.23
N ALA A 146 -1.64 -16.94 14.99
CA ALA A 146 -2.90 -16.36 15.46
C ALA A 146 -3.77 -15.83 14.30
N LEU A 147 -3.16 -15.36 13.22
CA LEU A 147 -3.89 -14.80 12.07
C LEU A 147 -4.65 -15.86 11.27
N ARG A 148 -4.28 -17.13 11.33
CA ARG A 148 -5.02 -18.21 10.65
C ARG A 148 -6.51 -18.23 11.01
N LYS A 149 -6.83 -17.92 12.26
CA LYS A 149 -8.22 -17.85 12.75
C LYS A 149 -8.87 -16.50 12.49
N ARG A 150 -8.11 -15.51 12.03
CA ARG A 150 -8.56 -14.13 11.78
C ARG A 150 -8.61 -13.80 10.29
N LEU A 151 -8.31 -14.75 9.40
CA LEU A 151 -8.52 -14.59 7.95
C LEU A 151 -10.01 -14.70 7.66
N ILE A 152 -10.55 -13.72 6.95
CA ILE A 152 -11.94 -13.64 6.51
C ILE A 152 -11.97 -13.77 5.00
N LYS A 153 -12.58 -14.82 4.51
CA LYS A 153 -12.83 -15.02 3.08
C LYS A 153 -14.06 -14.23 2.65
N TYR A 154 -14.10 -13.87 1.38
CA TYR A 154 -15.20 -13.10 0.83
C TYR A 154 -15.54 -13.55 -0.59
N MET A 155 -16.73 -13.21 -1.03
CA MET A 155 -17.17 -13.25 -2.43
C MET A 155 -17.83 -11.93 -2.78
N ILE A 156 -17.70 -11.52 -4.03
CA ILE A 156 -18.45 -10.41 -4.61
C ILE A 156 -19.34 -11.01 -5.71
N VAL A 157 -20.64 -10.93 -5.51
CA VAL A 157 -21.64 -11.48 -6.45
C VAL A 157 -22.60 -10.36 -6.80
N GLN A 158 -22.67 -9.99 -8.07
CA GLN A 158 -23.53 -8.91 -8.58
C GLN A 158 -23.36 -7.57 -7.82
N GLY A 159 -22.13 -7.28 -7.38
CA GLY A 159 -21.84 -6.07 -6.59
C GLY A 159 -22.15 -6.15 -5.10
N GLU A 160 -22.64 -7.30 -4.64
CA GLU A 160 -22.90 -7.58 -3.22
C GLU A 160 -21.73 -8.36 -2.62
N VAL A 161 -21.31 -7.96 -1.41
CA VAL A 161 -20.24 -8.63 -0.68
C VAL A 161 -20.83 -9.64 0.32
N VAL A 162 -20.32 -10.85 0.24
CA VAL A 162 -20.60 -11.92 1.20
C VAL A 162 -19.30 -12.31 1.88
N PHE A 163 -19.23 -12.14 3.20
CA PHE A 163 -18.11 -12.64 3.99
C PHE A 163 -18.38 -14.07 4.47
N GLU A 164 -17.33 -14.89 4.48
CA GLU A 164 -17.40 -16.21 5.10
C GLU A 164 -17.72 -16.02 6.61
N LYS A 165 -18.83 -16.62 7.06
CA LYS A 165 -19.19 -16.59 8.48
C LYS A 165 -18.08 -17.28 9.27
N ARG A 166 -17.43 -16.53 10.16
CA ARG A 166 -16.58 -17.14 11.17
C ARG A 166 -17.50 -18.05 12.00
N THR A 167 -17.37 -19.35 11.83
CA THR A 167 -17.95 -20.32 12.77
C THR A 167 -17.21 -20.16 14.10
N GLY A 168 -17.56 -19.11 14.85
CA GLY A 168 -17.21 -18.99 16.24
C GLY A 168 -17.96 -20.09 16.98
N ARG A 169 -17.23 -21.07 17.48
CA ARG A 169 -17.76 -21.96 18.50
C ARG A 169 -18.39 -21.09 19.57
N ARG A 170 -19.69 -21.19 19.69
CA ARG A 170 -20.37 -20.76 20.93
C ARG A 170 -19.84 -21.72 22.00
N GLU A 171 -19.12 -21.20 22.96
CA GLU A 171 -19.08 -21.77 24.29
C GLU A 171 -20.26 -21.26 25.07
#